data_7b7c785d7cc8d08b486cc24f0114a68d
#
_entry.id   7b7c785d7cc8d08b486cc24f0114a68d
#
_cell.length_a   1.000
_cell.length_b   1.000
_cell.length_c   1.000
_cell.angle_alpha   90.00
_cell.angle_beta   90.00
_cell.angle_gamma   90.00
#
_symmetry.space_group_name_H-M   'P 1'
#
loop_
_entity.id
_entity.type
_entity.pdbx_description
1 polymer ?
#
loop_
_entity_poly.entity_id
_entity_poly.type
_entity_poly.pdbx_seq_one_letter_code
_entity_poly.pdbx_strand_id
1 'polypeptide(L)'
;PLFVNIILITFSAGLYFSVPHSSGIFLMILGGLVLAFLAEKFVFADADLKSQIIVGLVLLASAELISFASQEFAVEIVVPTLLGFCLGIIGSRFLLFYIKLAKHCQRGTSVNSFFLAWELGLSLGIGLGFLFHNLPARAHLDVDHPLYNMVESGMLHYALLFTIVSLLVYNF
;
A
#
# COMPACT_ATOMS: atom_id res chain seq x y z
N PRO A 1 15.15 2.88 10.26
CA PRO A 1 13.96 3.65 9.86
C PRO A 1 13.34 3.11 8.55
N LEU A 2 14.11 3.00 7.44
CA LEU A 2 13.61 2.60 6.12
C LEU A 2 12.93 1.23 6.12
N PHE A 3 13.47 0.23 6.80
CA PHE A 3 12.90 -1.11 6.91
C PHE A 3 11.49 -1.07 7.53
N VAL A 4 11.35 -0.36 8.64
CA VAL A 4 10.06 -0.19 9.33
C VAL A 4 9.08 0.58 8.45
N ASN A 5 9.55 1.58 7.72
CA ASN A 5 8.73 2.39 6.84
C ASN A 5 8.11 1.54 5.73
N ILE A 6 8.89 0.67 5.08
CA ILE A 6 8.37 -0.24 4.05
C ILE A 6 7.33 -1.20 4.65
N ILE A 7 7.59 -1.75 5.84
CA ILE A 7 6.60 -2.60 6.52
C ILE A 7 5.29 -1.85 6.73
N LEU A 8 5.32 -0.61 7.20
CA LEU A 8 4.11 0.19 7.44
C LEU A 8 3.32 0.43 6.15
N ILE A 9 4.01 0.77 5.05
CA ILE A 9 3.38 1.02 3.74
C ILE A 9 2.73 -0.25 3.20
N THR A 10 3.48 -1.35 3.19
CA THR A 10 2.98 -2.61 2.63
C THR A 10 1.94 -3.27 3.54
N PHE A 11 2.02 -3.04 4.84
CA PHE A 11 0.98 -3.43 5.80
C PHE A 11 -0.33 -2.69 5.52
N SER A 12 -0.29 -1.37 5.30
CA SER A 12 -1.45 -0.58 4.89
C SER A 12 -2.08 -1.12 3.61
N ALA A 13 -1.27 -1.33 2.56
CA ALA A 13 -1.73 -1.94 1.32
C ALA A 13 -2.33 -3.34 1.54
N GLY A 14 -1.73 -4.15 2.42
CA GLY A 14 -2.22 -5.49 2.77
C GLY A 14 -3.59 -5.45 3.46
N LEU A 15 -3.82 -4.50 4.35
CA LEU A 15 -5.14 -4.27 4.95
C LEU A 15 -6.19 -3.93 3.89
N TYR A 16 -5.85 -3.05 2.95
CA TYR A 16 -6.73 -2.73 1.83
C TYR A 16 -7.08 -3.97 1.00
N PHE A 17 -6.09 -4.82 0.66
CA PHE A 17 -6.30 -6.04 -0.14
C PHE A 17 -7.09 -7.13 0.60
N SER A 18 -7.19 -7.06 1.91
CA SER A 18 -7.98 -8.02 2.70
C SER A 18 -9.48 -7.75 2.67
N VAL A 19 -9.90 -6.55 2.29
CA VAL A 19 -11.32 -6.21 2.08
C VAL A 19 -11.82 -6.90 0.81
N PRO A 20 -13.05 -7.45 0.78
CA PRO A 20 -13.60 -8.08 -0.40
C PRO A 20 -13.73 -7.08 -1.56
N HIS A 21 -13.15 -7.43 -2.70
CA HIS A 21 -13.20 -6.61 -3.90
C HIS A 21 -13.62 -7.46 -5.10
N SER A 22 -14.05 -6.80 -6.17
CA SER A 22 -14.32 -7.48 -7.44
C SER A 22 -13.05 -8.11 -8.02
N SER A 23 -13.19 -9.21 -8.78
CA SER A 23 -12.05 -9.90 -9.38
C SER A 23 -11.21 -9.04 -10.35
N GLY A 24 -11.79 -7.95 -10.84
CA GLY A 24 -11.11 -6.99 -11.73
C GLY A 24 -10.08 -6.09 -11.05
N ILE A 25 -10.08 -6.01 -9.71
CA ILE A 25 -9.20 -5.10 -8.98
C ILE A 25 -7.71 -5.34 -9.28
N PHE A 26 -7.29 -6.60 -9.39
CA PHE A 26 -5.89 -6.95 -9.66
C PHE A 26 -5.43 -6.47 -11.03
N LEU A 27 -6.32 -6.45 -12.03
CA LEU A 27 -6.02 -5.90 -13.35
C LEU A 27 -5.83 -4.38 -13.29
N MET A 28 -6.64 -3.69 -12.50
CA MET A 28 -6.52 -2.24 -12.28
C MET A 28 -5.22 -1.89 -11.56
N ILE A 29 -4.85 -2.65 -10.52
CA ILE A 29 -3.57 -2.50 -9.82
C ILE A 29 -2.40 -2.72 -10.78
N LEU A 30 -2.45 -3.76 -11.61
CA LEU A 30 -1.42 -4.03 -12.61
C LEU A 30 -1.32 -2.87 -13.63
N GLY A 31 -2.45 -2.33 -14.09
CA GLY A 31 -2.48 -1.15 -14.93
C GLY A 31 -1.80 0.05 -14.27
N GLY A 32 -2.09 0.29 -13.00
CA GLY A 32 -1.43 1.32 -12.20
C GLY A 32 0.08 1.13 -12.09
N LEU A 33 0.55 -0.09 -11.83
CA LEU A 33 1.98 -0.42 -11.82
C LEU A 33 2.66 -0.11 -13.16
N VAL A 34 2.04 -0.48 -14.28
CA VAL A 34 2.57 -0.17 -15.62
C VAL A 34 2.65 1.35 -15.82
N LEU A 35 1.62 2.09 -15.43
CA LEU A 35 1.63 3.55 -15.49
C LEU A 35 2.74 4.16 -14.62
N ALA A 36 3.04 3.57 -13.44
CA ALA A 36 4.13 4.01 -12.59
C ALA A 36 5.49 3.89 -13.28
N PHE A 37 5.78 2.76 -13.93
CA PHE A 37 7.03 2.58 -14.68
C PHE A 37 7.14 3.56 -15.86
N LEU A 38 6.04 3.84 -16.54
CA LEU A 38 6.03 4.86 -17.59
C LEU A 38 6.27 6.27 -17.03
N ALA A 39 5.62 6.61 -15.92
CA ALA A 39 5.78 7.89 -15.24
C ALA A 39 7.23 8.08 -14.73
N GLU A 40 7.85 7.05 -14.17
CA GLU A 40 9.25 7.08 -13.76
C GLU A 40 10.20 7.41 -14.91
N LYS A 41 9.93 6.85 -16.08
CA LYS A 41 10.78 7.04 -17.26
C LYS A 41 10.60 8.40 -17.91
N PHE A 42 9.37 8.91 -17.98
CA PHE A 42 9.03 10.09 -18.80
C PHE A 42 8.74 11.34 -17.98
N VAL A 43 8.26 11.20 -16.75
CA VAL A 43 7.81 12.33 -15.91
C VAL A 43 8.80 12.61 -14.78
N PHE A 44 9.30 11.55 -14.14
CA PHE A 44 10.13 11.65 -12.93
C PHE A 44 11.62 11.36 -13.20
N ALA A 45 12.07 11.41 -14.44
CA ALA A 45 13.45 11.04 -14.79
C ALA A 45 14.51 11.83 -13.99
N ASP A 46 14.29 13.14 -13.81
CA ASP A 46 15.21 14.05 -13.13
C ASP A 46 14.77 14.41 -11.69
N ALA A 47 13.68 13.83 -11.19
CA ALA A 47 13.17 14.17 -9.89
C ALA A 47 13.98 13.50 -8.76
N ASP A 48 14.13 14.19 -7.64
CA ASP A 48 14.80 13.67 -6.45
C ASP A 48 14.06 12.48 -5.84
N LEU A 49 14.82 11.45 -5.45
CA LEU A 49 14.28 10.20 -4.89
C LEU A 49 13.39 10.43 -3.67
N LYS A 50 13.79 11.34 -2.78
CA LYS A 50 13.03 11.66 -1.58
C LYS A 50 11.68 12.26 -1.93
N SER A 51 11.66 13.21 -2.85
CA SER A 51 10.43 13.87 -3.31
C SER A 51 9.46 12.88 -3.96
N GLN A 52 9.96 11.94 -4.76
CA GLN A 52 9.12 10.94 -5.42
C GLN A 52 8.46 9.99 -4.42
N ILE A 53 9.18 9.56 -3.38
CA ILE A 53 8.63 8.73 -2.31
C ILE A 53 7.54 9.50 -1.55
N ILE A 54 7.78 10.77 -1.21
CA ILE A 54 6.77 11.60 -0.54
C ILE A 54 5.52 11.75 -1.40
N VAL A 55 5.66 12.04 -2.69
CA VAL A 55 4.52 12.12 -3.62
C VAL A 55 3.77 10.79 -3.67
N GLY A 56 4.48 9.67 -3.77
CA GLY A 56 3.87 8.33 -3.73
C GLY A 56 3.07 8.09 -2.45
N LEU A 57 3.62 8.46 -1.28
CA LEU A 57 2.93 8.31 0.01
C LEU A 57 1.70 9.21 0.14
N VAL A 58 1.78 10.45 -0.33
CA VAL A 58 0.63 11.38 -0.33
C VAL A 58 -0.47 10.88 -1.25
N LEU A 59 -0.12 10.38 -2.43
CA LEU A 59 -1.08 9.79 -3.36
C LEU A 59 -1.69 8.50 -2.80
N LEU A 60 -0.92 7.67 -2.09
CA LEU A 60 -1.41 6.46 -1.42
C LEU A 60 -2.44 6.82 -0.35
N ALA A 61 -2.11 7.78 0.54
CA ALA A 61 -3.05 8.28 1.55
C ALA A 61 -4.32 8.87 0.92
N SER A 62 -4.18 9.57 -0.21
CA SER A 62 -5.33 10.12 -0.95
C SER A 62 -6.21 9.03 -1.53
N ALA A 63 -5.63 7.96 -2.08
CA ALA A 63 -6.37 6.81 -2.60
C ALA A 63 -7.17 6.10 -1.50
N GLU A 64 -6.55 5.87 -0.34
CA GLU A 64 -7.19 5.27 0.82
C GLU A 64 -8.32 6.16 1.37
N LEU A 65 -8.11 7.48 1.40
CA LEU A 65 -9.14 8.45 1.82
C LEU A 65 -10.33 8.47 0.87
N ILE A 66 -10.09 8.43 -0.45
CA ILE A 66 -11.16 8.38 -1.46
C ILE A 66 -11.96 7.08 -1.32
N SER A 67 -11.27 5.94 -1.12
CA SER A 67 -11.92 4.64 -0.89
C SER A 67 -12.84 4.66 0.34
N PHE A 68 -12.45 5.40 1.38
CA PHE A 68 -13.26 5.57 2.57
C PHE A 68 -14.46 6.50 2.36
N ALA A 69 -14.27 7.57 1.58
CA ALA A 69 -15.28 8.63 1.42
C ALA A 69 -16.41 8.25 0.47
N SER A 70 -16.20 7.35 -0.47
CA SER A 70 -17.19 7.01 -1.51
C SER A 70 -17.05 5.55 -1.96
N GLN A 71 -18.21 4.93 -2.23
CA GLN A 71 -18.33 3.56 -2.77
C GLN A 71 -18.93 3.56 -4.19
N GLU A 72 -18.78 4.65 -4.93
CA GLU A 72 -19.25 4.72 -6.31
C GLU A 72 -18.41 3.84 -7.24
N PHE A 73 -19.02 3.32 -8.31
CA PHE A 73 -18.36 2.48 -9.31
C PHE A 73 -17.09 3.11 -9.90
N ALA A 74 -17.08 4.43 -10.08
CA ALA A 74 -15.90 5.16 -10.54
C ALA A 74 -14.72 5.02 -9.56
N VAL A 75 -15.00 5.00 -8.26
CA VAL A 75 -14.00 4.82 -7.20
C VAL A 75 -13.42 3.41 -7.21
N GLU A 76 -14.25 2.38 -7.46
CA GLU A 76 -13.79 0.99 -7.58
C GLU A 76 -12.80 0.77 -8.73
N ILE A 77 -12.76 1.63 -9.74
CA ILE A 77 -11.77 1.57 -10.83
C ILE A 77 -10.56 2.45 -10.52
N VAL A 78 -10.80 3.68 -10.09
CA VAL A 78 -9.76 4.70 -9.92
C VAL A 78 -8.85 4.36 -8.74
N VAL A 79 -9.41 3.96 -7.61
CA VAL A 79 -8.62 3.70 -6.39
C VAL A 79 -7.63 2.56 -6.56
N PRO A 80 -7.99 1.36 -7.06
CA PRO A 80 -7.02 0.30 -7.27
C PRO A 80 -5.93 0.67 -8.28
N THR A 81 -6.29 1.41 -9.34
CA THR A 81 -5.31 1.89 -10.32
C THR A 81 -4.33 2.86 -9.67
N LEU A 82 -4.83 3.78 -8.85
CA LEU A 82 -4.00 4.72 -8.13
C LEU A 82 -3.13 4.03 -7.08
N LEU A 83 -3.66 3.03 -6.37
CA LEU A 83 -2.88 2.19 -5.45
C LEU A 83 -1.74 1.47 -6.16
N GLY A 84 -2.00 0.84 -7.30
CA GLY A 84 -0.97 0.21 -8.11
C GLY A 84 0.10 1.20 -8.55
N PHE A 85 -0.30 2.39 -8.99
CA PHE A 85 0.61 3.47 -9.36
C PHE A 85 1.49 3.92 -8.19
N CYS A 86 0.90 4.16 -7.02
CA CYS A 86 1.64 4.58 -5.83
C CYS A 86 2.63 3.51 -5.36
N LEU A 87 2.19 2.25 -5.27
CA LEU A 87 3.05 1.13 -4.88
C LEU A 87 4.19 0.91 -5.88
N GLY A 88 3.94 1.12 -7.17
CA GLY A 88 4.97 1.06 -8.21
C GLY A 88 6.06 2.11 -7.99
N ILE A 89 5.69 3.37 -7.81
CA ILE A 89 6.64 4.46 -7.54
C ILE A 89 7.37 4.23 -6.22
N ILE A 90 6.63 3.98 -5.13
CA ILE A 90 7.22 3.79 -3.81
C ILE A 90 8.18 2.61 -3.82
N GLY A 91 7.76 1.45 -4.35
CA GLY A 91 8.55 0.23 -4.36
C GLY A 91 9.87 0.38 -5.10
N SER A 92 9.82 0.90 -6.33
CA SER A 92 11.02 1.11 -7.16
C SER A 92 11.98 2.12 -6.53
N ARG A 93 11.47 3.21 -5.95
CA ARG A 93 12.30 4.26 -5.35
C ARG A 93 12.90 3.85 -3.99
N PHE A 94 12.18 3.12 -3.16
CA PHE A 94 12.75 2.52 -1.96
C PHE A 94 13.81 1.48 -2.29
N LEU A 95 13.57 0.60 -3.27
CA LEU A 95 14.57 -0.36 -3.71
C LEU A 95 15.86 0.34 -4.18
N LEU A 96 15.72 1.38 -4.99
CA LEU A 96 16.87 2.18 -5.45
C LEU A 96 17.58 2.86 -4.28
N PHE A 97 16.84 3.32 -3.26
CA PHE A 97 17.40 3.92 -2.05
C PHE A 97 18.24 2.91 -1.26
N TYR A 98 17.72 1.68 -1.10
CA TYR A 98 18.44 0.59 -0.46
C TYR A 98 19.73 0.23 -1.17
N ILE A 99 19.71 0.18 -2.51
CA ILE A 99 20.89 -0.10 -3.33
C ILE A 99 21.92 1.03 -3.22
N LYS A 100 21.48 2.29 -3.23
CA LYS A 100 22.39 3.46 -3.13
C LYS A 100 23.05 3.60 -1.76
N LEU A 101 22.36 3.25 -0.69
CA LEU A 101 22.91 3.30 0.68
C LEU A 101 23.85 2.15 0.99
N ALA A 102 23.75 1.04 0.27
CA ALA A 102 24.55 -0.13 0.52
C ALA A 102 25.97 -0.01 -0.08
N LYS A 103 26.99 -0.46 0.69
CA LYS A 103 28.34 -0.65 0.14
C LYS A 103 28.28 -1.71 -0.96
N HIS A 104 29.22 -1.64 -1.92
CA HIS A 104 29.22 -2.53 -3.09
C HIS A 104 29.11 -4.02 -2.74
N CYS A 105 29.80 -4.47 -1.71
CA CYS A 105 29.76 -5.86 -1.22
C CYS A 105 28.48 -6.24 -0.47
N GLN A 106 27.64 -5.27 -0.10
CA GLN A 106 26.40 -5.46 0.70
C GLN A 106 25.12 -5.24 -0.10
N ARG A 107 25.20 -4.94 -1.39
CA ARG A 107 24.03 -4.62 -2.22
C ARG A 107 23.02 -5.77 -2.27
N GLY A 108 23.47 -7.02 -2.39
CA GLY A 108 22.59 -8.18 -2.37
C GLY A 108 21.82 -8.32 -1.06
N THR A 109 22.50 -8.16 0.07
CA THR A 109 21.86 -8.21 1.40
C THR A 109 20.84 -7.06 1.55
N SER A 110 21.17 -5.89 1.05
CA SER A 110 20.30 -4.72 1.11
C SER A 110 19.00 -4.94 0.30
N VAL A 111 19.11 -5.48 -0.92
CA VAL A 111 17.97 -5.85 -1.76
C VAL A 111 17.11 -6.92 -1.07
N ASN A 112 17.73 -7.95 -0.51
CA ASN A 112 17.00 -8.99 0.22
C ASN A 112 16.27 -8.41 1.46
N SER A 113 16.88 -7.45 2.16
CA SER A 113 16.24 -6.77 3.29
C SER A 113 15.03 -5.94 2.85
N PHE A 114 15.09 -5.32 1.68
CA PHE A 114 13.94 -4.62 1.10
C PHE A 114 12.79 -5.59 0.83
N PHE A 115 13.06 -6.69 0.11
CA PHE A 115 12.01 -7.67 -0.20
C PHE A 115 11.45 -8.33 1.06
N LEU A 116 12.29 -8.62 2.07
CA LEU A 116 11.83 -9.14 3.34
C LEU A 116 10.86 -8.16 4.04
N ALA A 117 11.18 -6.87 4.08
CA ALA A 117 10.30 -5.86 4.66
C ALA A 117 8.99 -5.76 3.88
N TRP A 118 9.07 -5.80 2.55
CA TRP A 118 7.92 -5.75 1.66
C TRP A 118 6.96 -6.93 1.90
N GLU A 119 7.48 -8.15 1.88
CA GLU A 119 6.70 -9.37 2.08
C GLU A 119 6.13 -9.48 3.51
N LEU A 120 6.92 -9.12 4.53
CA LEU A 120 6.46 -9.12 5.92
C LEU A 120 5.29 -8.17 6.12
N GLY A 121 5.41 -6.93 5.64
CA GLY A 121 4.34 -5.95 5.78
C GLY A 121 3.07 -6.39 5.06
N LEU A 122 3.20 -6.80 3.80
CA LEU A 122 2.06 -7.24 2.98
C LEU A 122 1.36 -8.47 3.59
N SER A 123 2.14 -9.49 3.98
CA SER A 123 1.60 -10.73 4.57
C SER A 123 0.92 -10.48 5.90
N LEU A 124 1.50 -9.65 6.76
CA LEU A 124 0.89 -9.27 8.03
C LEU A 124 -0.40 -8.47 7.82
N GLY A 125 -0.40 -7.52 6.88
CA GLY A 125 -1.58 -6.73 6.55
C GLY A 125 -2.73 -7.59 6.03
N ILE A 126 -2.47 -8.44 5.04
CA ILE A 126 -3.48 -9.37 4.49
C ILE A 126 -3.94 -10.36 5.58
N GLY A 127 -3.01 -10.95 6.32
CA GLY A 127 -3.33 -11.96 7.33
C GLY A 127 -4.19 -11.41 8.47
N LEU A 128 -3.81 -10.26 9.03
CA LEU A 128 -4.59 -9.61 10.08
C LEU A 128 -5.92 -9.08 9.54
N GLY A 129 -5.93 -8.46 8.37
CA GLY A 129 -7.16 -7.98 7.76
C GLY A 129 -8.14 -9.11 7.49
N PHE A 130 -7.68 -10.26 6.98
CA PHE A 130 -8.51 -11.44 6.81
C PHE A 130 -9.04 -12.00 8.14
N LEU A 131 -8.22 -12.01 9.19
CA LEU A 131 -8.65 -12.42 10.52
C LEU A 131 -9.76 -11.50 11.03
N PHE A 132 -9.61 -10.20 10.95
CA PHE A 132 -10.61 -9.22 11.38
C PHE A 132 -11.89 -9.32 10.56
N HIS A 133 -11.78 -9.44 9.24
CA HIS A 133 -12.95 -9.58 8.36
C HIS A 133 -13.79 -10.82 8.72
N ASN A 134 -13.16 -11.91 9.12
CA ASN A 134 -13.87 -13.15 9.48
C ASN A 134 -14.34 -13.20 10.94
N LEU A 135 -14.04 -12.23 11.79
CA LEU A 135 -14.50 -12.21 13.18
C LEU A 135 -16.03 -12.25 13.32
N PRO A 136 -16.82 -11.42 12.57
CA PRO A 136 -18.28 -11.47 12.65
C PRO A 136 -18.84 -12.84 12.23
N ALA A 137 -18.30 -13.45 11.18
CA ALA A 137 -18.72 -14.77 10.72
C ALA A 137 -18.44 -15.87 11.76
N ARG A 138 -17.30 -15.79 12.45
CA ARG A 138 -16.97 -16.70 13.56
C ARG A 138 -17.87 -16.53 14.77
N ALA A 139 -18.42 -15.32 14.95
CA ALA A 139 -19.41 -15.05 15.98
C ALA A 139 -20.85 -15.44 15.57
N HIS A 140 -21.03 -16.15 14.45
CA HIS A 140 -22.33 -16.54 13.89
C HIS A 140 -23.29 -15.35 13.66
N LEU A 141 -22.77 -14.21 13.29
CA LEU A 141 -23.56 -13.03 12.96
C LEU A 141 -24.00 -13.08 11.49
N ASP A 142 -25.20 -12.61 11.20
CA ASP A 142 -25.68 -12.47 9.83
C ASP A 142 -24.86 -11.45 9.05
N VAL A 143 -24.75 -11.63 7.73
CA VAL A 143 -23.96 -10.76 6.83
C VAL A 143 -24.45 -9.30 6.88
N ASP A 144 -25.74 -9.09 7.12
CA ASP A 144 -26.34 -7.75 7.23
C ASP A 144 -26.11 -7.09 8.61
N HIS A 145 -25.37 -7.75 9.50
CA HIS A 145 -25.14 -7.22 10.84
C HIS A 145 -24.19 -6.00 10.76
N PRO A 146 -24.49 -4.90 11.47
CA PRO A 146 -23.72 -3.65 11.38
C PRO A 146 -22.22 -3.81 11.73
N LEU A 147 -21.83 -4.87 12.43
CA LEU A 147 -20.42 -5.15 12.72
C LEU A 147 -19.59 -5.46 11.46
N TYR A 148 -20.18 -6.01 10.38
CA TYR A 148 -19.44 -6.21 9.14
C TYR A 148 -18.98 -4.89 8.56
N ASN A 149 -19.87 -3.91 8.43
CA ASN A 149 -19.55 -2.57 7.93
C ASN A 149 -18.58 -1.83 8.85
N MET A 150 -18.69 -2.00 10.18
CA MET A 150 -17.77 -1.41 11.15
C MET A 150 -16.36 -2.00 11.05
N VAL A 151 -16.24 -3.30 10.82
CA VAL A 151 -14.93 -3.97 10.66
C VAL A 151 -14.27 -3.54 9.36
N GLU A 152 -15.02 -3.50 8.26
CA GLU A 152 -14.50 -3.08 6.96
C GLU A 152 -14.05 -1.61 6.96
N SER A 153 -14.90 -0.71 7.45
CA SER A 153 -14.53 0.71 7.59
C SER A 153 -13.35 0.90 8.55
N GLY A 154 -13.30 0.11 9.63
CA GLY A 154 -12.18 0.11 10.57
C GLY A 154 -10.86 -0.27 9.93
N MET A 155 -10.83 -1.29 9.07
CA MET A 155 -9.61 -1.69 8.36
C MET A 155 -9.08 -0.60 7.45
N LEU A 156 -9.95 0.10 6.72
CA LEU A 156 -9.57 1.23 5.86
C LEU A 156 -9.02 2.40 6.69
N HIS A 157 -9.60 2.68 7.87
CA HIS A 157 -9.05 3.69 8.79
C HIS A 157 -7.66 3.34 9.28
N TYR A 158 -7.42 2.07 9.64
CA TYR A 158 -6.09 1.63 10.06
C TYR A 158 -5.09 1.69 8.90
N ALA A 159 -5.50 1.32 7.68
CA ALA A 159 -4.65 1.46 6.51
C ALA A 159 -4.19 2.92 6.33
N LEU A 160 -5.12 3.85 6.32
CA LEU A 160 -4.82 5.28 6.22
C LEU A 160 -3.91 5.78 7.37
N LEU A 161 -4.17 5.34 8.61
CA LEU A 161 -3.35 5.70 9.76
C LEU A 161 -1.91 5.22 9.58
N PHE A 162 -1.69 3.98 9.15
CA PHE A 162 -0.34 3.45 8.91
C PHE A 162 0.38 4.16 7.77
N THR A 163 -0.33 4.56 6.72
CA THR A 163 0.23 5.37 5.63
C THR A 163 0.64 6.76 6.12
N ILE A 164 -0.18 7.42 6.95
CA ILE A 164 0.17 8.71 7.57
C ILE A 164 1.37 8.57 8.50
N VAL A 165 1.41 7.54 9.35
CA VAL A 165 2.56 7.27 10.23
C VAL A 165 3.82 7.02 9.39
N SER A 166 3.72 6.28 8.30
CA SER A 166 4.82 6.06 7.37
C SER A 166 5.33 7.37 6.76
N LEU A 167 4.42 8.25 6.34
CA LEU A 167 4.77 9.58 5.83
C LEU A 167 5.52 10.42 6.87
N LEU A 168 5.08 10.40 8.14
CA LEU A 168 5.75 11.08 9.23
C LEU A 168 7.15 10.49 9.49
N VAL A 169 7.26 9.16 9.62
CA VAL A 169 8.54 8.45 9.85
C VAL A 169 9.53 8.70 8.70
N TYR A 170 9.04 8.86 7.48
CA TYR A 170 9.90 9.13 6.33
C TYR A 170 10.44 10.57 6.30
N ASN A 171 9.71 11.54 6.84
CA ASN A 171 10.11 12.94 6.86
C ASN A 171 11.11 13.27 7.99
N PHE A 172 11.15 12.47 9.07
CA PHE A 172 12.09 12.61 10.20
C PHE A 172 13.27 11.65 10.06
#